data_1e5f7a0ab5f29f5ff204d455352bde0c
#
_entry.id   1e5f7a0ab5f29f5ff204d455352bde0c
#
_cell.length_a   1.000
_cell.length_b   1.000
_cell.length_c   1.000
_cell.angle_alpha   90.00
_cell.angle_beta   90.00
_cell.angle_gamma   90.00
#
_symmetry.space_group_name_H-M   'P 1'
#
loop_
_entity.id
_entity.type
_entity.pdbx_description
1 polymer ?
#
loop_
_entity_poly.entity_id
_entity_poly.type
_entity_poly.pdbx_seq_one_letter_code
_entity_poly.pdbx_strand_id
1 'polypeptide(L)'
;EPVLIITDVKNVELINEVSGKIPILIIDDVNWEENINKETVKQQWSSVIDTDPFCIINTSGSTGTPKGVVLNHLSFLDFIYRSHEAFNIGENEIMGSLSPLVFDIYVLELCMLMYRSATIVLLPAHLSAFPVKILKIMQQQHVTFIFWVPTIMVNIANMGLLEKEPLPSLKLVWFAGEVFPIVP
;
A
#
# COMPACT_ATOMS: atom_id res chain seq x y z
N GLU A 1 -2.57 -22.91 3.92
CA GLU A 1 -2.28 -22.58 5.33
C GLU A 1 -1.02 -21.76 5.41
N PRO A 2 -0.96 -20.72 6.28
CA PRO A 2 0.25 -19.94 6.45
C PRO A 2 1.36 -20.81 7.08
N VAL A 3 2.59 -20.56 6.65
CA VAL A 3 3.78 -21.29 7.15
C VAL A 3 4.54 -20.46 8.17
N LEU A 4 4.29 -19.15 8.24
CA LEU A 4 4.90 -18.20 9.15
C LEU A 4 3.96 -17.02 9.35
N ILE A 5 3.89 -16.50 10.56
CA ILE A 5 3.23 -15.24 10.87
C ILE A 5 4.31 -14.22 11.23
N ILE A 6 4.27 -13.05 10.59
CA ILE A 6 5.16 -11.92 10.92
C ILE A 6 4.33 -10.88 11.65
N THR A 7 4.80 -10.45 12.82
CA THR A 7 4.09 -9.47 13.65
C THR A 7 5.08 -8.55 14.37
N ASP A 8 4.58 -7.50 14.99
CA ASP A 8 5.33 -6.65 15.92
C ASP A 8 5.12 -7.08 17.38
N VAL A 9 5.94 -6.55 18.28
CA VAL A 9 5.85 -6.86 19.72
C VAL A 9 4.50 -6.47 20.32
N LYS A 10 3.79 -5.48 19.77
CA LYS A 10 2.52 -4.98 20.30
C LYS A 10 1.36 -5.95 20.06
N ASN A 11 1.44 -6.69 18.97
CA ASN A 11 0.37 -7.59 18.54
C ASN A 11 0.67 -9.06 18.84
N VAL A 12 1.85 -9.38 19.38
CA VAL A 12 2.29 -10.77 19.60
C VAL A 12 1.35 -11.57 20.51
N GLU A 13 0.80 -10.95 21.57
CA GLU A 13 -0.13 -11.63 22.47
C GLU A 13 -1.42 -12.04 21.75
N LEU A 14 -2.01 -11.13 20.97
CA LEU A 14 -3.19 -11.39 20.17
C LEU A 14 -2.94 -12.48 19.12
N ILE A 15 -1.77 -12.45 18.47
CA ILE A 15 -1.39 -13.42 17.46
C ILE A 15 -1.19 -14.81 18.09
N ASN A 16 -0.61 -14.90 19.28
CA ASN A 16 -0.43 -16.17 19.98
C ASN A 16 -1.76 -16.90 20.27
N GLU A 17 -2.83 -16.15 20.50
CA GLU A 17 -4.17 -16.74 20.75
C GLU A 17 -4.73 -17.46 19.51
N VAL A 18 -4.36 -17.02 18.30
CA VAL A 18 -4.92 -17.50 17.04
C VAL A 18 -3.95 -18.30 16.18
N SER A 19 -2.64 -18.23 16.46
CA SER A 19 -1.59 -18.83 15.61
C SER A 19 -1.56 -20.36 15.64
N GLY A 20 -2.05 -20.97 16.73
CA GLY A 20 -1.98 -22.41 16.90
C GLY A 20 -0.53 -22.92 16.93
N LYS A 21 -0.12 -23.69 15.90
CA LYS A 21 1.25 -24.22 15.76
C LYS A 21 2.08 -23.48 14.71
N ILE A 22 1.57 -22.39 14.16
CA ILE A 22 2.27 -21.64 13.11
C ILE A 22 3.40 -20.84 13.77
N PRO A 23 4.64 -20.93 13.27
CA PRO A 23 5.75 -20.13 13.78
C PRO A 23 5.47 -18.64 13.68
N ILE A 24 5.92 -17.88 14.69
CA ILE A 24 5.79 -16.43 14.73
C ILE A 24 7.17 -15.80 14.67
N LEU A 25 7.34 -14.83 13.76
CA LEU A 25 8.50 -13.95 13.68
C LEU A 25 8.11 -12.56 14.18
N ILE A 26 8.76 -12.10 15.22
CA ILE A 26 8.58 -10.74 15.73
C ILE A 26 9.59 -9.85 15.00
N ILE A 27 9.08 -8.88 14.23
CA ILE A 27 9.92 -8.03 13.38
C ILE A 27 10.89 -7.15 14.19
N ASP A 28 10.52 -6.80 15.41
CA ASP A 28 11.33 -6.01 16.34
C ASP A 28 12.57 -6.79 16.84
N ASP A 29 12.54 -8.12 16.80
CA ASP A 29 13.63 -9.00 17.23
C ASP A 29 14.59 -9.37 16.08
N VAL A 30 14.30 -8.94 14.85
CA VAL A 30 15.11 -9.28 13.68
C VAL A 30 16.40 -8.46 13.66
N ASN A 31 17.52 -9.16 13.59
CA ASN A 31 18.82 -8.53 13.35
C ASN A 31 18.99 -8.22 11.86
N TRP A 32 18.70 -7.00 11.46
CA TRP A 32 18.80 -6.54 10.07
C TRP A 32 20.25 -6.39 9.55
N GLU A 33 21.24 -6.45 10.44
CA GLU A 33 22.67 -6.39 10.08
C GLU A 33 23.25 -7.77 9.78
N GLU A 34 22.48 -8.82 9.98
CA GLU A 34 22.91 -10.18 9.71
C GLU A 34 23.12 -10.39 8.20
N ASN A 35 24.24 -11.02 7.84
CA ASN A 35 24.59 -11.26 6.45
C ASN A 35 23.61 -12.26 5.80
N ILE A 36 22.80 -11.75 4.90
CA ILE A 36 21.91 -12.57 4.06
C ILE A 36 22.77 -13.33 3.04
N ASN A 37 22.56 -14.64 2.96
CA ASN A 37 23.19 -15.44 1.91
C ASN A 37 22.54 -15.09 0.54
N LYS A 38 23.22 -14.22 -0.19
CA LYS A 38 22.72 -13.71 -1.48
C LYS A 38 22.52 -14.81 -2.52
N GLU A 39 23.33 -15.86 -2.49
CA GLU A 39 23.21 -16.98 -3.42
C GLU A 39 21.94 -17.80 -3.16
N THR A 40 21.62 -18.07 -1.88
CA THR A 40 20.37 -18.75 -1.52
C THR A 40 19.16 -17.95 -1.94
N VAL A 41 19.15 -16.62 -1.70
CA VAL A 41 18.05 -15.73 -2.12
C VAL A 41 17.91 -15.73 -3.64
N LYS A 42 19.02 -15.60 -4.38
CA LYS A 42 19.03 -15.62 -5.84
C LYS A 42 18.49 -16.94 -6.41
N GLN A 43 18.89 -18.06 -5.81
CA GLN A 43 18.39 -19.37 -6.21
C GLN A 43 16.88 -19.51 -5.99
N GLN A 44 16.38 -19.04 -4.86
CA GLN A 44 14.94 -19.03 -4.59
C GLN A 44 14.18 -18.14 -5.58
N TRP A 45 14.68 -16.94 -5.84
CA TRP A 45 14.05 -16.03 -6.82
C TRP A 45 14.02 -16.61 -8.24
N SER A 46 15.07 -17.33 -8.63
CA SER A 46 15.13 -17.93 -9.97
C SER A 46 14.12 -19.07 -10.19
N SER A 47 13.52 -19.59 -9.13
CA SER A 47 12.47 -20.61 -9.22
C SER A 47 11.05 -20.04 -9.28
N VAL A 48 10.88 -18.75 -8.98
CA VAL A 48 9.57 -18.09 -9.05
C VAL A 48 9.20 -17.81 -10.50
N ILE A 49 7.98 -18.20 -10.88
CA ILE A 49 7.43 -17.91 -12.20
C ILE A 49 6.28 -16.90 -12.11
N ASP A 50 5.92 -16.31 -13.22
CA ASP A 50 4.92 -15.25 -13.32
C ASP A 50 3.50 -15.67 -12.91
N THR A 51 3.19 -16.95 -13.02
CA THR A 51 1.90 -17.52 -12.58
C THR A 51 1.86 -17.91 -11.09
N ASP A 52 2.99 -17.84 -10.39
CA ASP A 52 3.01 -18.13 -8.96
C ASP A 52 2.21 -17.09 -8.17
N PRO A 53 1.56 -17.49 -7.06
CA PRO A 53 0.88 -16.56 -6.17
C PRO A 53 1.82 -15.48 -5.64
N PHE A 54 1.41 -14.23 -5.78
CA PHE A 54 2.13 -13.08 -5.24
C PHE A 54 1.55 -12.65 -3.89
N CYS A 55 0.22 -12.51 -3.82
CA CYS A 55 -0.46 -12.17 -2.58
C CYS A 55 -1.91 -12.64 -2.58
N ILE A 56 -2.51 -12.65 -1.38
CA ILE A 56 -3.93 -12.92 -1.18
C ILE A 56 -4.54 -11.66 -0.55
N ILE A 57 -5.50 -11.05 -1.25
CA ILE A 57 -6.25 -9.90 -0.77
C ILE A 57 -7.63 -10.38 -0.31
N ASN A 58 -7.99 -10.06 0.93
CA ASN A 58 -9.29 -10.40 1.46
C ASN A 58 -10.33 -9.36 1.06
N THR A 59 -11.46 -9.82 0.55
CA THR A 59 -12.62 -8.99 0.22
C THR A 59 -13.77 -9.32 1.16
N SER A 60 -14.62 -8.33 1.46
CA SER A 60 -15.87 -8.55 2.18
C SER A 60 -16.80 -9.38 1.29
N GLY A 61 -16.91 -10.68 1.55
CA GLY A 61 -17.80 -11.55 0.78
C GLY A 61 -19.28 -11.14 0.95
N SER A 62 -20.07 -11.19 -0.13
CA SER A 62 -21.53 -10.92 -0.11
C SER A 62 -22.30 -11.82 0.86
N THR A 63 -21.69 -12.93 1.29
CA THR A 63 -22.25 -13.88 2.26
C THR A 63 -21.80 -13.59 3.70
N GLY A 64 -21.09 -12.49 3.96
CA GLY A 64 -20.55 -12.13 5.27
C GLY A 64 -19.25 -12.84 5.65
N THR A 65 -18.83 -13.87 4.90
CA THR A 65 -17.53 -14.51 5.10
C THR A 65 -16.50 -13.88 4.16
N PRO A 66 -15.37 -13.37 4.66
CA PRO A 66 -14.31 -12.85 3.81
C PRO A 66 -13.80 -13.90 2.82
N LYS A 67 -13.55 -13.47 1.59
CA LYS A 67 -12.98 -14.30 0.53
C LYS A 67 -11.59 -13.84 0.20
N GLY A 68 -10.62 -14.77 0.17
CA GLY A 68 -9.26 -14.49 -0.29
C GLY A 68 -9.18 -14.56 -1.81
N VAL A 69 -8.84 -13.45 -2.45
CA VAL A 69 -8.52 -13.38 -3.87
C VAL A 69 -7.03 -13.58 -4.04
N VAL A 70 -6.64 -14.64 -4.72
CA VAL A 70 -5.22 -14.93 -5.01
C VAL A 70 -4.82 -14.16 -6.26
N LEU A 71 -3.79 -13.34 -6.14
CA LEU A 71 -3.19 -12.58 -7.23
C LEU A 71 -1.81 -13.15 -7.51
N ASN A 72 -1.45 -13.30 -8.78
CA ASN A 72 -0.16 -13.79 -9.22
C ASN A 72 0.76 -12.64 -9.67
N HIS A 73 2.04 -12.92 -9.86
CA HIS A 73 3.02 -11.92 -10.28
C HIS A 73 2.65 -11.29 -11.62
N LEU A 74 2.19 -12.08 -12.59
CA LEU A 74 1.80 -11.60 -13.92
C LEU A 74 0.69 -10.55 -13.85
N SER A 75 -0.34 -10.78 -13.02
CA SER A 75 -1.47 -9.86 -12.86
C SER A 75 -1.00 -8.47 -12.40
N PHE A 76 -0.06 -8.44 -11.46
CA PHE A 76 0.48 -7.18 -10.96
C PHE A 76 1.37 -6.50 -11.98
N LEU A 77 2.25 -7.23 -12.64
CA LEU A 77 3.13 -6.68 -13.67
C LEU A 77 2.32 -6.09 -14.84
N ASP A 78 1.31 -6.81 -15.31
CA ASP A 78 0.43 -6.32 -16.39
C ASP A 78 -0.34 -5.06 -15.94
N PHE A 79 -0.89 -5.08 -14.72
CA PHE A 79 -1.61 -3.93 -14.18
C PHE A 79 -0.70 -2.69 -14.07
N ILE A 80 0.52 -2.83 -13.58
CA ILE A 80 1.48 -1.73 -13.46
C ILE A 80 1.84 -1.18 -14.84
N TYR A 81 2.14 -2.07 -15.78
CA TYR A 81 2.49 -1.70 -17.13
C TYR A 81 1.36 -0.93 -17.82
N ARG A 82 0.12 -1.46 -17.76
CA ARG A 82 -1.07 -0.83 -18.33
C ARG A 82 -1.42 0.50 -17.65
N SER A 83 -1.30 0.56 -16.33
CA SER A 83 -1.54 1.79 -15.58
C SER A 83 -0.53 2.87 -15.96
N HIS A 84 0.74 2.49 -16.15
CA HIS A 84 1.76 3.42 -16.60
C HIS A 84 1.44 3.98 -18.00
N GLU A 85 1.11 3.11 -18.97
CA GLU A 85 0.74 3.53 -20.33
C GLU A 85 -0.49 4.44 -20.31
N ALA A 86 -1.54 4.07 -19.55
CA ALA A 86 -2.82 4.78 -19.54
C ALA A 86 -2.73 6.16 -18.89
N PHE A 87 -1.89 6.31 -17.85
CA PHE A 87 -1.87 7.50 -17.00
C PHE A 87 -0.56 8.27 -17.01
N ASN A 88 0.40 7.83 -17.84
CA ASN A 88 1.70 8.47 -18.01
C ASN A 88 2.41 8.78 -16.67
N ILE A 89 2.47 7.78 -15.78
CA ILE A 89 3.12 7.90 -14.48
C ILE A 89 4.63 7.99 -14.69
N GLY A 90 5.21 9.12 -14.30
CA GLY A 90 6.63 9.41 -14.49
C GLY A 90 7.55 8.66 -13.52
N GLU A 91 8.86 8.73 -13.80
CA GLU A 91 9.90 8.09 -12.98
C GLU A 91 10.18 8.83 -11.66
N ASN A 92 9.81 10.10 -11.55
CA ASN A 92 10.11 10.95 -10.40
C ASN A 92 8.85 11.28 -9.59
N GLU A 93 7.84 10.41 -9.63
CA GLU A 93 6.63 10.66 -8.84
C GLU A 93 6.90 10.40 -7.35
N ILE A 94 6.34 11.29 -6.54
CA ILE A 94 6.37 11.20 -5.08
C ILE A 94 4.94 10.87 -4.64
N MET A 95 4.72 9.64 -4.23
CA MET A 95 3.40 9.14 -3.87
C MET A 95 3.13 9.36 -2.39
N GLY A 96 1.98 9.95 -2.05
CA GLY A 96 1.49 10.06 -0.68
C GLY A 96 0.63 8.87 -0.30
N SER A 97 1.19 7.91 0.43
CA SER A 97 0.50 6.68 0.83
C SER A 97 -0.23 6.84 2.16
N LEU A 98 -1.53 6.60 2.15
CA LEU A 98 -2.39 6.44 3.34
C LEU A 98 -2.97 5.02 3.44
N SER A 99 -2.71 4.19 2.44
CA SER A 99 -3.33 2.87 2.33
C SER A 99 -2.75 1.91 3.37
N PRO A 100 -3.59 1.20 4.14
CA PRO A 100 -3.13 0.11 4.97
C PRO A 100 -2.48 -0.99 4.12
N LEU A 101 -1.47 -1.67 4.70
CA LEU A 101 -0.71 -2.76 4.05
C LEU A 101 -1.58 -3.93 3.54
N VAL A 102 -2.78 -4.06 4.08
CA VAL A 102 -3.72 -5.16 3.77
C VAL A 102 -4.57 -4.91 2.52
N PHE A 103 -4.46 -3.72 1.91
CA PHE A 103 -5.22 -3.34 0.72
C PHE A 103 -4.37 -3.41 -0.55
N ASP A 104 -5.03 -3.67 -1.65
CA ASP A 104 -4.46 -3.71 -3.00
C ASP A 104 -3.83 -2.37 -3.43
N ILE A 105 -4.38 -1.25 -2.99
CA ILE A 105 -3.81 0.09 -3.23
C ILE A 105 -2.35 0.16 -2.75
N TYR A 106 -2.05 -0.34 -1.53
CA TYR A 106 -0.68 -0.33 -1.03
C TYR A 106 0.25 -1.23 -1.87
N VAL A 107 -0.24 -2.37 -2.30
CA VAL A 107 0.54 -3.27 -3.17
C VAL A 107 0.86 -2.59 -4.50
N LEU A 108 -0.11 -1.86 -5.07
CA LEU A 108 0.12 -1.05 -6.27
C LEU A 108 1.22 0.00 -6.02
N GLU A 109 1.12 0.77 -4.92
CA GLU A 109 2.11 1.79 -4.57
C GLU A 109 3.52 1.19 -4.46
N LEU A 110 3.65 0.03 -3.81
CA LEU A 110 4.91 -0.70 -3.69
C LEU A 110 5.45 -1.15 -5.06
N CYS A 111 4.57 -1.65 -5.92
CA CYS A 111 4.93 -2.05 -7.27
C CYS A 111 5.41 -0.86 -8.12
N MET A 112 4.75 0.31 -7.99
CA MET A 112 5.17 1.53 -8.68
C MET A 112 6.53 2.02 -8.19
N LEU A 113 6.81 1.91 -6.88
CA LEU A 113 8.13 2.18 -6.32
C LEU A 113 9.19 1.31 -7.01
N MET A 114 8.95 0.00 -7.11
CA MET A 114 9.92 -0.95 -7.68
C MET A 114 10.08 -0.79 -9.19
N TYR A 115 8.99 -0.55 -9.91
CA TYR A 115 9.00 -0.50 -11.38
C TYR A 115 9.53 0.84 -11.92
N ARG A 116 9.23 1.96 -11.24
CA ARG A 116 9.53 3.31 -11.73
C ARG A 116 10.49 4.08 -10.85
N SER A 117 11.06 3.45 -9.82
CA SER A 117 11.91 4.13 -8.84
C SER A 117 11.22 5.34 -8.21
N ALA A 118 9.89 5.28 -8.08
CA ALA A 118 9.12 6.32 -7.43
C ALA A 118 9.48 6.42 -5.94
N THR A 119 9.15 7.55 -5.32
CA THR A 119 9.28 7.72 -3.88
C THR A 119 7.93 7.53 -3.22
N ILE A 120 7.88 6.79 -2.10
CA ILE A 120 6.67 6.69 -1.28
C ILE A 120 6.88 7.48 0.00
N VAL A 121 5.98 8.44 0.25
CA VAL A 121 5.85 9.15 1.52
C VAL A 121 4.76 8.45 2.33
N LEU A 122 5.17 7.69 3.35
CA LEU A 122 4.23 7.01 4.24
C LEU A 122 3.56 8.04 5.15
N LEU A 123 2.27 8.21 4.97
CA LEU A 123 1.44 9.08 5.81
C LEU A 123 0.85 8.24 6.94
N PRO A 124 1.15 8.55 8.22
CA PRO A 124 0.66 7.74 9.32
C PRO A 124 -0.88 7.65 9.34
N ALA A 125 -1.42 6.45 9.44
CA ALA A 125 -2.87 6.19 9.36
C ALA A 125 -3.69 7.00 10.37
N HIS A 126 -3.15 7.26 11.57
CA HIS A 126 -3.81 8.07 12.59
C HIS A 126 -4.00 9.54 12.19
N LEU A 127 -3.27 10.01 11.17
CA LEU A 127 -3.43 11.37 10.64
C LEU A 127 -4.66 11.52 9.75
N SER A 128 -5.32 10.43 9.33
CA SER A 128 -6.57 10.52 8.57
C SER A 128 -7.64 11.36 9.28
N ALA A 129 -7.62 11.39 10.62
CA ALA A 129 -8.44 12.27 11.43
C ALA A 129 -7.94 13.74 11.49
N PHE A 130 -6.76 14.03 10.96
CA PHE A 130 -6.11 15.34 11.02
C PHE A 130 -5.70 15.83 9.63
N PRO A 131 -6.65 16.15 8.74
CA PRO A 131 -6.37 16.43 7.33
C PRO A 131 -5.39 17.58 7.11
N VAL A 132 -5.40 18.61 7.95
CA VAL A 132 -4.42 19.72 7.87
C VAL A 132 -2.97 19.21 8.02
N LYS A 133 -2.73 18.24 8.90
CA LYS A 133 -1.39 17.67 9.08
C LYS A 133 -0.96 16.85 7.86
N ILE A 134 -1.90 16.12 7.26
CA ILE A 134 -1.65 15.39 6.02
C ILE A 134 -1.23 16.36 4.92
N LEU A 135 -2.01 17.41 4.68
CA LEU A 135 -1.72 18.41 3.65
C LEU A 135 -0.35 19.05 3.85
N LYS A 136 0.01 19.39 5.08
CA LYS A 136 1.33 19.94 5.40
C LYS A 136 2.48 18.98 5.11
N ILE A 137 2.32 17.70 5.43
CA ILE A 137 3.33 16.69 5.08
C ILE A 137 3.44 16.57 3.55
N MET A 138 2.31 16.53 2.85
CA MET A 138 2.29 16.47 1.39
C MET A 138 2.98 17.67 0.74
N GLN A 139 2.78 18.87 1.27
CA GLN A 139 3.48 20.09 0.81
C GLN A 139 4.98 19.97 1.04
N GLN A 140 5.39 19.63 2.28
CA GLN A 140 6.80 19.54 2.68
C GLN A 140 7.57 18.48 1.89
N GLN A 141 6.90 17.37 1.56
CA GLN A 141 7.48 16.26 0.81
C GLN A 141 7.25 16.38 -0.70
N HIS A 142 6.64 17.46 -1.17
CA HIS A 142 6.36 17.70 -2.59
C HIS A 142 5.60 16.55 -3.26
N VAL A 143 4.61 15.97 -2.57
CA VAL A 143 3.80 14.85 -3.09
C VAL A 143 3.17 15.23 -4.42
N THR A 144 3.35 14.37 -5.43
CA THR A 144 2.89 14.60 -6.79
C THR A 144 1.71 13.72 -7.18
N PHE A 145 1.54 12.60 -6.50
CA PHE A 145 0.54 11.59 -6.80
C PHE A 145 -0.06 11.01 -5.51
N ILE A 146 -1.37 10.80 -5.52
CA ILE A 146 -2.10 10.06 -4.48
C ILE A 146 -3.09 9.09 -5.11
N PHE A 147 -3.27 7.93 -4.44
CA PHE A 147 -4.28 6.96 -4.76
C PHE A 147 -5.05 6.60 -3.48
N TRP A 148 -6.17 7.25 -3.24
CA TRP A 148 -6.92 7.15 -1.98
C TRP A 148 -8.37 6.79 -2.22
N VAL A 149 -9.06 6.43 -1.13
CA VAL A 149 -10.52 6.36 -1.13
C VAL A 149 -11.12 7.77 -1.21
N PRO A 150 -12.22 7.97 -1.94
CA PRO A 150 -12.88 9.27 -2.10
C PRO A 150 -13.14 10.02 -0.81
N THR A 151 -13.60 9.34 0.24
CA THR A 151 -13.99 9.94 1.52
C THR A 151 -12.93 10.88 2.10
N ILE A 152 -11.65 10.58 1.96
CA ILE A 152 -10.57 11.41 2.53
C ILE A 152 -10.51 12.77 1.82
N MET A 153 -10.47 12.78 0.48
CA MET A 153 -10.40 14.04 -0.28
C MET A 153 -11.70 14.82 -0.21
N VAL A 154 -12.85 14.16 -0.16
CA VAL A 154 -14.15 14.80 0.03
C VAL A 154 -14.19 15.54 1.38
N ASN A 155 -13.69 14.93 2.44
CA ASN A 155 -13.60 15.59 3.75
C ASN A 155 -12.67 16.81 3.70
N ILE A 156 -11.52 16.71 3.06
CA ILE A 156 -10.59 17.82 2.87
C ILE A 156 -11.27 18.96 2.11
N ALA A 157 -11.98 18.64 1.02
CA ALA A 157 -12.69 19.61 0.20
C ALA A 157 -13.83 20.30 0.96
N ASN A 158 -14.68 19.53 1.66
CA ASN A 158 -15.80 20.05 2.43
C ASN A 158 -15.37 20.98 3.59
N MET A 159 -14.16 20.79 4.10
CA MET A 159 -13.57 21.66 5.12
C MET A 159 -12.93 22.92 4.52
N GLY A 160 -12.91 23.10 3.21
CA GLY A 160 -12.27 24.22 2.51
C GLY A 160 -10.76 24.31 2.76
N LEU A 161 -10.11 23.16 3.00
CA LEU A 161 -8.70 23.15 3.41
C LEU A 161 -7.75 23.40 2.23
N LEU A 162 -8.12 23.04 1.01
CA LEU A 162 -7.27 23.20 -0.17
C LEU A 162 -6.99 24.68 -0.51
N GLU A 163 -7.88 25.58 -0.11
CA GLU A 163 -7.65 27.03 -0.25
C GLU A 163 -6.58 27.55 0.71
N LYS A 164 -6.50 26.95 1.92
CA LYS A 164 -5.59 27.35 2.99
C LYS A 164 -4.25 26.62 2.92
N GLU A 165 -4.29 25.38 2.49
CA GLU A 165 -3.14 24.47 2.38
C GLU A 165 -3.09 23.91 0.95
N PRO A 166 -2.71 24.74 -0.05
CA PRO A 166 -2.67 24.31 -1.45
C PRO A 166 -1.60 23.25 -1.68
N LEU A 167 -1.82 22.37 -2.64
CA LEU A 167 -0.90 21.29 -3.02
C LEU A 167 -0.33 21.54 -4.42
N PRO A 168 0.60 22.49 -4.58
CA PRO A 168 1.09 22.91 -5.90
C PRO A 168 1.86 21.82 -6.64
N SER A 169 2.40 20.85 -5.92
CA SER A 169 3.13 19.72 -6.51
C SER A 169 2.22 18.58 -6.95
N LEU A 170 0.99 18.51 -6.44
CA LEU A 170 0.06 17.42 -6.73
C LEU A 170 -0.43 17.50 -8.18
N LYS A 171 -0.11 16.49 -8.98
CA LYS A 171 -0.42 16.43 -10.41
C LYS A 171 -1.50 15.40 -10.71
N LEU A 172 -1.52 14.30 -9.95
CA LEU A 172 -2.36 13.15 -10.24
C LEU A 172 -3.07 12.67 -8.98
N VAL A 173 -4.38 12.46 -9.09
CA VAL A 173 -5.23 11.98 -8.02
C VAL A 173 -6.08 10.84 -8.53
N TRP A 174 -5.89 9.65 -7.93
CA TRP A 174 -6.71 8.49 -8.22
C TRP A 174 -7.60 8.16 -7.04
N PHE A 175 -8.77 7.64 -7.37
CA PHE A 175 -9.74 7.18 -6.39
C PHE A 175 -10.22 5.78 -6.70
N ALA A 176 -10.34 4.95 -5.67
CA ALA A 176 -10.96 3.63 -5.75
C ALA A 176 -11.59 3.23 -4.41
N GLY A 177 -12.30 2.12 -4.42
CA GLY A 177 -12.88 1.50 -3.22
C GLY A 177 -14.25 2.01 -2.83
N GLU A 178 -14.62 3.23 -3.24
CA GLU A 178 -15.90 3.88 -2.93
C GLU A 178 -16.44 4.62 -4.16
N VAL A 179 -17.73 4.89 -4.16
CA VAL A 179 -18.33 5.78 -5.16
C VAL A 179 -17.94 7.23 -4.85
N PHE A 180 -17.31 7.90 -5.82
CA PHE A 180 -17.01 9.32 -5.67
C PHE A 180 -18.31 10.12 -5.67
N PRO A 181 -18.64 10.88 -4.62
CA PRO A 181 -19.86 11.66 -4.58
C PRO A 181 -19.75 12.81 -5.59
N ILE A 182 -20.58 12.76 -6.62
CA ILE A 182 -20.77 13.88 -7.52
C ILE A 182 -21.83 14.77 -6.85
N VAL A 183 -21.38 15.74 -6.07
CA VAL A 183 -22.28 16.79 -5.57
C VAL A 183 -22.13 17.98 -6.50
N PRO A 184 -23.23 18.49 -7.07
CA PRO A 184 -23.21 19.68 -7.90
C PRO A 184 -22.86 20.93 -7.10
#